data_cd0e56c5151da66626b53beae5e2b4cf
#
_entry.id   cd0e56c5151da66626b53beae5e2b4cf
#
_cell.length_a   1.000
_cell.length_b   1.000
_cell.length_c   1.000
_cell.angle_alpha   90.00
_cell.angle_beta   90.00
_cell.angle_gamma   90.00
#
_symmetry.space_group_name_H-M   'P 1'
#
loop_
_entity.id
_entity.type
_entity.pdbx_description
1 polymer ?
#
loop_
_entity_poly.entity_id
_entity_poly.type
_entity_poly.pdbx_seq_one_letter_code
_entity_poly.pdbx_strand_id
1 'polypeptide(L)'
;MNKQYLSVIICTYNRDKYIYNLLKSVAENDLDISLYEVVLVNNSSTDNTESECKRFETDFPEVSFQYHLECNQGLSYARNRGIVEAKGNIVVYVDDDATINTEYLTTYYQFFNANTNVYAAGGPILPVYETEEPKWMSHYTRQLITGKLYIGNKTKEFPKGAFPGGGNAAYRKSVFDKVGLFNVDLGRKGTSLIGAEEKDLFDKMTAQGIKFFYLPKAILYHIIPASKLTEEHFDRLTYSIGKSEKIRTLSISKKKYYSRLFSEVVKWGGSIILWIRFFFTLDPSKGNKLIWFRYNVTKGLLGL
;
A
#
# COMPACT_ATOMS: atom_id res chain seq x y z
N MET A 1 13.30 1.39 29.57
CA MET A 1 12.99 1.23 28.12
C MET A 1 12.15 2.42 27.73
N ASN A 2 12.50 3.14 26.64
CA ASN A 2 11.64 4.22 26.17
C ASN A 2 10.31 3.62 25.71
N LYS A 3 9.20 4.15 26.25
CA LYS A 3 7.83 3.74 25.89
C LYS A 3 7.66 3.95 24.38
N GLN A 4 7.16 2.93 23.65
CA GLN A 4 6.86 3.09 22.23
C GLN A 4 5.70 4.09 22.08
N TYR A 5 5.71 4.86 21.01
CA TYR A 5 4.64 5.77 20.63
C TYR A 5 4.40 5.63 19.14
N LEU A 6 3.15 5.45 18.74
CA LEU A 6 2.77 5.22 17.36
C LEU A 6 2.36 6.55 16.70
N SER A 7 2.83 6.81 15.49
CA SER A 7 2.24 7.82 14.60
C SER A 7 1.52 7.10 13.46
N VAL A 8 0.20 7.19 13.43
CA VAL A 8 -0.63 6.67 12.33
C VAL A 8 -0.61 7.70 11.22
N ILE A 9 0.10 7.39 10.13
CA ILE A 9 0.25 8.29 8.99
C ILE A 9 -0.79 7.94 7.94
N ILE A 10 -1.62 8.91 7.58
CA ILE A 10 -2.66 8.81 6.56
C ILE A 10 -2.36 9.86 5.49
N CYS A 11 -2.04 9.41 4.26
CA CYS A 11 -1.83 10.28 3.12
C CYS A 11 -3.07 10.28 2.26
N THR A 12 -3.66 11.45 1.99
CA THR A 12 -4.95 11.53 1.30
C THR A 12 -4.92 12.51 0.13
N TYR A 13 -5.67 12.16 -0.92
CA TYR A 13 -5.92 13.02 -2.08
C TYR A 13 -7.30 12.72 -2.67
N ASN A 14 -8.25 13.66 -2.53
CA ASN A 14 -9.62 13.54 -3.02
C ASN A 14 -10.32 12.27 -2.51
N ARG A 15 -10.56 12.21 -1.19
CA ARG A 15 -11.13 11.06 -0.47
C ARG A 15 -12.22 11.43 0.54
N ASP A 16 -12.97 12.51 0.30
CA ASP A 16 -14.05 12.97 1.18
C ASP A 16 -15.02 11.85 1.57
N LYS A 17 -15.32 10.93 0.65
CA LYS A 17 -16.23 9.80 0.88
C LYS A 17 -15.73 8.81 1.95
N TYR A 18 -14.41 8.66 2.13
CA TYR A 18 -13.83 7.56 2.92
C TYR A 18 -13.10 8.02 4.16
N ILE A 19 -12.48 9.21 4.10
CA ILE A 19 -11.52 9.66 5.09
C ILE A 19 -12.09 9.73 6.51
N TYR A 20 -13.33 10.21 6.68
CA TYR A 20 -13.96 10.27 7.99
C TYR A 20 -14.13 8.89 8.63
N ASN A 21 -14.60 7.88 7.86
CA ASN A 21 -14.80 6.53 8.37
C ASN A 21 -13.47 5.85 8.71
N LEU A 22 -12.40 6.11 7.96
CA LEU A 22 -11.06 5.65 8.32
C LEU A 22 -10.63 6.28 9.65
N LEU A 23 -10.66 7.60 9.78
CA LEU A 23 -10.26 8.32 11.00
C LEU A 23 -11.06 7.85 12.21
N LYS A 24 -12.38 7.66 12.06
CA LYS A 24 -13.24 7.07 13.11
C LYS A 24 -12.77 5.68 13.51
N SER A 25 -12.44 4.80 12.55
CA SER A 25 -11.93 3.45 12.88
C SER A 25 -10.59 3.47 13.63
N VAL A 26 -9.77 4.52 13.41
CA VAL A 26 -8.54 4.74 14.19
C VAL A 26 -8.85 5.23 15.59
N ALA A 27 -9.80 6.15 15.76
CA ALA A 27 -10.21 6.65 17.09
C ALA A 27 -10.88 5.56 17.95
N GLU A 28 -11.63 4.66 17.33
CA GLU A 28 -12.33 3.53 17.99
C GLU A 28 -11.42 2.31 18.24
N ASN A 29 -10.10 2.46 18.07
CA ASN A 29 -9.14 1.39 18.32
C ASN A 29 -8.96 1.14 19.84
N ASP A 30 -8.59 -0.09 20.23
CA ASP A 30 -8.46 -0.50 21.63
C ASP A 30 -7.13 -0.11 22.30
N LEU A 31 -6.21 0.54 21.56
CA LEU A 31 -4.98 1.06 22.16
C LEU A 31 -5.26 2.33 22.95
N ASP A 32 -4.65 2.45 24.14
CA ASP A 32 -4.70 3.66 24.95
C ASP A 32 -4.33 4.90 24.12
N ILE A 33 -5.22 5.88 24.10
CA ILE A 33 -5.11 7.09 23.27
C ILE A 33 -3.82 7.90 23.53
N SER A 34 -3.24 7.77 24.74
CA SER A 34 -1.96 8.39 25.09
C SER A 34 -0.74 7.74 24.42
N LEU A 35 -0.93 6.63 23.69
CA LEU A 35 0.14 5.84 23.06
C LEU A 35 0.24 6.05 21.57
N TYR A 36 -0.64 6.84 20.97
CA TYR A 36 -0.58 7.14 19.55
C TYR A 36 -1.02 8.56 19.21
N GLU A 37 -0.70 8.97 18.02
CA GLU A 37 -1.20 10.16 17.35
C GLU A 37 -1.62 9.81 15.91
N VAL A 38 -2.45 10.64 15.31
CA VAL A 38 -2.80 10.59 13.89
C VAL A 38 -2.14 11.75 13.17
N VAL A 39 -1.38 11.46 12.14
CA VAL A 39 -0.73 12.44 11.26
C VAL A 39 -1.35 12.32 9.87
N LEU A 40 -2.31 13.18 9.59
CA LEU A 40 -2.96 13.23 8.29
C LEU A 40 -2.23 14.22 7.39
N VAL A 41 -1.84 13.75 6.20
CA VAL A 41 -1.21 14.58 5.16
C VAL A 41 -2.14 14.68 3.97
N ASN A 42 -2.78 15.83 3.82
CA ASN A 42 -3.59 16.16 2.66
C ASN A 42 -2.67 16.61 1.51
N ASN A 43 -2.63 15.84 0.43
CA ASN A 43 -1.79 16.11 -0.73
C ASN A 43 -2.52 16.97 -1.77
N SER A 44 -2.99 18.16 -1.36
CA SER A 44 -3.68 19.14 -2.20
C SER A 44 -5.04 18.63 -2.74
N SER A 45 -5.89 18.07 -1.89
CA SER A 45 -7.27 17.71 -2.25
C SER A 45 -8.09 18.94 -2.64
N THR A 46 -9.01 18.75 -3.57
CA THR A 46 -9.92 19.78 -4.10
C THR A 46 -11.39 19.49 -3.84
N ASP A 47 -11.68 18.34 -3.21
CA ASP A 47 -13.00 17.91 -2.76
C ASP A 47 -13.23 18.32 -1.28
N ASN A 48 -14.22 17.73 -0.61
CA ASN A 48 -14.53 18.02 0.78
C ASN A 48 -13.64 17.30 1.80
N THR A 49 -12.51 16.71 1.40
CA THR A 49 -11.59 15.97 2.29
C THR A 49 -11.20 16.80 3.53
N GLU A 50 -10.88 18.10 3.37
CA GLU A 50 -10.53 18.96 4.51
C GLU A 50 -11.69 19.14 5.48
N SER A 51 -12.91 19.30 4.98
CA SER A 51 -14.11 19.45 5.80
C SER A 51 -14.39 18.20 6.64
N GLU A 52 -14.21 17.01 6.06
CA GLU A 52 -14.36 15.74 6.77
C GLU A 52 -13.27 15.55 7.85
N CYS A 53 -12.06 16.03 7.62
CA CYS A 53 -11.00 16.04 8.63
C CYS A 53 -11.34 16.97 9.80
N LYS A 54 -11.86 18.18 9.55
CA LYS A 54 -12.31 19.12 10.58
C LYS A 54 -13.50 18.56 11.38
N ARG A 55 -14.40 17.86 10.70
CA ARG A 55 -15.51 17.17 11.37
C ARG A 55 -14.97 16.11 12.33
N PHE A 56 -14.00 15.30 11.90
CA PHE A 56 -13.36 14.31 12.77
C PHE A 56 -12.71 14.96 14.02
N GLU A 57 -11.97 16.05 13.84
CA GLU A 57 -11.34 16.76 14.95
C GLU A 57 -12.37 17.30 15.98
N THR A 58 -13.56 17.66 15.49
CA THR A 58 -14.68 18.09 16.35
C THR A 58 -15.32 16.92 17.07
N ASP A 59 -15.52 15.79 16.40
CA ASP A 59 -16.23 14.62 16.94
C ASP A 59 -15.34 13.79 17.89
N PHE A 60 -14.00 13.85 17.75
CA PHE A 60 -13.01 13.10 18.53
C PHE A 60 -11.90 14.01 19.10
N PRO A 61 -12.24 15.03 19.91
CA PRO A 61 -11.27 16.04 20.39
C PRO A 61 -10.18 15.47 21.30
N GLU A 62 -10.36 14.27 21.84
CA GLU A 62 -9.37 13.58 22.68
C GLU A 62 -8.24 12.94 21.87
N VAL A 63 -8.44 12.68 20.55
CA VAL A 63 -7.40 12.09 19.70
C VAL A 63 -6.32 13.13 19.39
N SER A 64 -5.06 12.77 19.61
CA SER A 64 -3.94 13.61 19.15
C SER A 64 -3.89 13.61 17.63
N PHE A 65 -4.55 14.57 17.01
CA PHE A 65 -4.71 14.69 15.56
C PHE A 65 -3.88 15.85 15.02
N GLN A 66 -3.14 15.61 13.94
CA GLN A 66 -2.38 16.61 13.21
C GLN A 66 -2.80 16.61 11.74
N TYR A 67 -3.19 17.77 11.22
CA TYR A 67 -3.50 17.97 9.81
C TYR A 67 -2.40 18.76 9.13
N HIS A 68 -1.80 18.21 8.07
CA HIS A 68 -0.75 18.83 7.30
C HIS A 68 -1.11 18.91 5.82
N LEU A 69 -0.83 20.05 5.19
CA LEU A 69 -0.95 20.21 3.74
C LEU A 69 0.42 19.97 3.08
N GLU A 70 0.47 19.05 2.11
CA GLU A 70 1.63 18.84 1.24
C GLU A 70 1.32 19.34 -0.17
N CYS A 71 1.99 20.43 -0.57
CA CYS A 71 1.76 21.11 -1.84
C CYS A 71 2.43 20.40 -3.02
N ASN A 72 3.50 19.65 -2.78
CA ASN A 72 4.12 18.83 -3.82
C ASN A 72 3.26 17.59 -4.05
N GLN A 73 2.50 17.60 -5.15
CA GLN A 73 1.60 16.51 -5.44
C GLN A 73 2.35 15.21 -5.71
N GLY A 74 1.99 14.13 -4.99
CA GLY A 74 2.53 12.79 -5.11
C GLY A 74 2.55 12.04 -3.78
N LEU A 75 2.14 10.77 -3.81
CA LEU A 75 2.02 9.93 -2.60
C LEU A 75 3.33 9.82 -1.83
N SER A 76 4.47 9.73 -2.52
CA SER A 76 5.78 9.68 -1.85
C SER A 76 6.13 10.99 -1.14
N TYR A 77 5.73 12.16 -1.66
CA TYR A 77 5.89 13.42 -0.96
C TYR A 77 5.05 13.45 0.33
N ALA A 78 3.78 13.03 0.23
CA ALA A 78 2.90 12.96 1.39
C ALA A 78 3.41 11.98 2.45
N ARG A 79 3.87 10.80 2.05
CA ARG A 79 4.46 9.81 2.97
C ARG A 79 5.72 10.34 3.66
N ASN A 80 6.60 10.99 2.91
CA ASN A 80 7.82 11.60 3.45
C ASN A 80 7.49 12.73 4.43
N ARG A 81 6.51 13.57 4.11
CA ARG A 81 6.02 14.60 5.03
C ARG A 81 5.50 13.97 6.31
N GLY A 82 4.70 12.90 6.24
CA GLY A 82 4.20 12.18 7.40
C GLY A 82 5.33 11.64 8.30
N ILE A 83 6.44 11.14 7.73
CA ILE A 83 7.62 10.70 8.51
C ILE A 83 8.24 11.88 9.26
N VAL A 84 8.35 13.04 8.62
CA VAL A 84 8.95 14.24 9.24
C VAL A 84 8.11 14.71 10.42
N GLU A 85 6.80 14.81 10.25
CA GLU A 85 5.86 15.31 11.26
C GLU A 85 5.59 14.31 12.40
N ALA A 86 5.78 13.02 12.16
CA ALA A 86 5.55 11.97 13.13
C ALA A 86 6.44 12.12 14.38
N LYS A 87 5.82 12.20 15.57
CA LYS A 87 6.51 12.23 16.89
C LYS A 87 6.85 10.82 17.37
N GLY A 88 6.12 9.81 16.89
CA GLY A 88 6.28 8.42 17.26
C GLY A 88 7.60 7.82 16.75
N ASN A 89 8.14 6.90 17.54
CA ASN A 89 9.29 6.08 17.13
C ASN A 89 8.87 4.87 16.27
N ILE A 90 7.56 4.61 16.18
CA ILE A 90 6.95 3.69 15.24
C ILE A 90 5.97 4.47 14.36
N VAL A 91 6.11 4.38 13.04
CA VAL A 91 5.17 4.95 12.08
C VAL A 91 4.34 3.83 11.46
N VAL A 92 3.02 4.03 11.38
CA VAL A 92 2.06 3.07 10.84
C VAL A 92 1.32 3.73 9.70
N TYR A 93 1.48 3.21 8.49
CA TYR A 93 0.76 3.70 7.30
C TYR A 93 -0.58 2.99 7.15
N VAL A 94 -1.62 3.79 6.90
CA VAL A 94 -2.98 3.32 6.58
C VAL A 94 -3.45 4.07 5.34
N ASP A 95 -3.90 3.34 4.30
CA ASP A 95 -4.43 3.93 3.07
C ASP A 95 -5.77 4.64 3.33
N ASP A 96 -6.02 5.75 2.64
CA ASP A 96 -7.16 6.66 2.84
C ASP A 96 -8.52 6.11 2.34
N ASP A 97 -8.54 4.98 1.67
CA ASP A 97 -9.71 4.22 1.23
C ASP A 97 -9.85 2.87 1.98
N ALA A 98 -9.57 2.90 3.28
CA ALA A 98 -9.63 1.72 4.14
C ALA A 98 -10.30 1.99 5.48
N THR A 99 -10.53 0.93 6.26
CA THR A 99 -10.78 0.97 7.71
C THR A 99 -9.95 -0.11 8.39
N ILE A 100 -9.77 0.00 9.71
CA ILE A 100 -8.97 -0.97 10.47
C ILE A 100 -9.84 -1.66 11.53
N ASN A 101 -9.41 -2.86 11.95
CA ASN A 101 -10.07 -3.53 13.07
C ASN A 101 -9.62 -2.94 14.43
N THR A 102 -10.37 -3.22 15.49
CA THR A 102 -10.13 -2.65 16.83
C THR A 102 -8.77 -3.01 17.43
N GLU A 103 -8.26 -4.21 17.20
CA GLU A 103 -6.94 -4.68 17.70
C GLU A 103 -5.74 -4.18 16.87
N TYR A 104 -5.96 -3.38 15.82
CA TYR A 104 -4.93 -3.03 14.82
C TYR A 104 -3.72 -2.33 15.45
N LEU A 105 -3.94 -1.21 16.14
CA LEU A 105 -2.85 -0.44 16.76
C LEU A 105 -2.22 -1.18 17.93
N THR A 106 -3.02 -1.82 18.78
CA THR A 106 -2.53 -2.66 19.87
C THR A 106 -1.62 -3.77 19.38
N THR A 107 -1.96 -4.40 18.25
CA THR A 107 -1.13 -5.43 17.62
C THR A 107 0.24 -4.90 17.24
N TYR A 108 0.34 -3.76 16.58
CA TYR A 108 1.63 -3.15 16.23
C TYR A 108 2.39 -2.69 17.49
N TYR A 109 1.72 -2.03 18.40
CA TYR A 109 2.32 -1.55 19.65
C TYR A 109 2.97 -2.69 20.44
N GLN A 110 2.24 -3.76 20.71
CA GLN A 110 2.75 -4.92 21.45
C GLN A 110 3.89 -5.60 20.72
N PHE A 111 3.77 -5.77 19.39
CA PHE A 111 4.79 -6.41 18.58
C PHE A 111 6.12 -5.65 18.61
N PHE A 112 6.11 -4.34 18.38
CA PHE A 112 7.34 -3.54 18.40
C PHE A 112 7.91 -3.34 19.80
N ASN A 113 7.10 -3.40 20.86
CA ASN A 113 7.58 -3.42 22.23
C ASN A 113 8.35 -4.70 22.55
N ALA A 114 7.80 -5.85 22.15
CA ALA A 114 8.41 -7.15 22.41
C ALA A 114 9.64 -7.42 21.49
N ASN A 115 9.73 -6.75 20.34
CA ASN A 115 10.74 -7.03 19.31
C ASN A 115 11.53 -5.76 18.94
N THR A 116 12.44 -5.35 19.82
CA THR A 116 13.19 -4.08 19.70
C THR A 116 14.10 -4.00 18.48
N ASN A 117 14.53 -5.13 17.92
CA ASN A 117 15.42 -5.24 16.76
C ASN A 117 14.68 -5.37 15.41
N VAL A 118 13.34 -5.40 15.44
CA VAL A 118 12.53 -5.47 14.21
C VAL A 118 12.27 -4.06 13.69
N TYR A 119 12.45 -3.87 12.38
CA TYR A 119 12.28 -2.58 11.72
C TYR A 119 10.99 -2.44 10.95
N ALA A 120 10.37 -3.52 10.49
CA ALA A 120 9.15 -3.44 9.69
C ALA A 120 8.22 -4.63 9.90
N ALA A 121 6.93 -4.34 9.92
CA ALA A 121 5.86 -5.33 9.98
C ALA A 121 4.67 -4.87 9.15
N GLY A 122 3.76 -5.80 8.83
CA GLY A 122 2.50 -5.50 8.19
C GLY A 122 1.48 -6.60 8.44
N GLY A 123 0.22 -6.29 8.16
CA GLY A 123 -0.89 -7.21 8.41
C GLY A 123 -1.67 -7.58 7.16
N PRO A 124 -2.78 -8.31 7.34
CA PRO A 124 -3.72 -8.61 6.27
C PRO A 124 -4.32 -7.36 5.64
N ILE A 125 -4.50 -7.40 4.32
CA ILE A 125 -5.34 -6.45 3.59
C ILE A 125 -6.50 -7.27 3.00
N LEU A 126 -7.70 -6.98 3.45
CA LEU A 126 -8.91 -7.68 3.04
C LEU A 126 -9.80 -6.73 2.22
N PRO A 127 -10.15 -7.08 0.99
CA PRO A 127 -10.99 -6.21 0.15
C PRO A 127 -12.44 -6.20 0.63
N VAL A 128 -13.03 -5.01 0.64
CA VAL A 128 -14.46 -4.77 0.82
C VAL A 128 -14.98 -4.14 -0.46
N TYR A 129 -15.79 -4.85 -1.20
CA TYR A 129 -16.30 -4.40 -2.49
C TYR A 129 -17.56 -3.55 -2.32
N GLU A 130 -17.63 -2.39 -2.99
CA GLU A 130 -18.87 -1.60 -3.07
C GLU A 130 -19.89 -2.20 -4.05
N THR A 131 -19.42 -3.01 -5.01
CA THR A 131 -20.24 -3.68 -6.02
C THR A 131 -19.74 -5.10 -6.25
N GLU A 132 -20.47 -5.90 -7.03
CA GLU A 132 -20.05 -7.26 -7.36
C GLU A 132 -18.71 -7.29 -8.13
N GLU A 133 -17.94 -8.34 -7.88
CA GLU A 133 -16.68 -8.60 -8.58
C GLU A 133 -16.95 -8.92 -10.07
N PRO A 134 -16.24 -8.27 -11.01
CA PRO A 134 -16.41 -8.53 -12.44
C PRO A 134 -16.08 -9.97 -12.83
N LYS A 135 -16.85 -10.56 -13.76
CA LYS A 135 -16.64 -11.93 -14.25
C LYS A 135 -15.25 -12.19 -14.87
N TRP A 136 -14.63 -11.16 -15.45
CA TRP A 136 -13.28 -11.26 -16.02
C TRP A 136 -12.16 -11.32 -14.97
N MET A 137 -12.46 -11.01 -13.71
CA MET A 137 -11.48 -11.00 -12.64
C MET A 137 -11.14 -12.41 -12.20
N SER A 138 -9.86 -12.75 -12.25
CA SER A 138 -9.32 -14.03 -11.80
C SER A 138 -8.54 -13.86 -10.49
N HIS A 139 -8.17 -14.96 -9.83
CA HIS A 139 -7.25 -14.92 -8.69
C HIS A 139 -5.95 -14.13 -9.01
N TYR A 140 -5.44 -14.24 -10.25
CA TYR A 140 -4.19 -13.60 -10.67
C TYR A 140 -4.32 -12.08 -10.93
N THR A 141 -5.50 -11.62 -11.32
CA THR A 141 -5.76 -10.19 -11.61
C THR A 141 -6.36 -9.45 -10.41
N ARG A 142 -7.07 -10.16 -9.53
CA ARG A 142 -7.70 -9.61 -8.32
C ARG A 142 -6.70 -8.88 -7.43
N GLN A 143 -5.57 -9.49 -7.12
CA GLN A 143 -4.57 -8.93 -6.23
C GLN A 143 -4.04 -7.56 -6.71
N LEU A 144 -3.97 -7.34 -8.03
CA LEU A 144 -3.50 -6.08 -8.61
C LEU A 144 -4.42 -4.90 -8.29
N ILE A 145 -5.74 -5.14 -8.24
CA ILE A 145 -6.76 -4.14 -7.95
C ILE A 145 -6.96 -3.97 -6.46
N THR A 146 -7.03 -5.10 -5.74
CA THR A 146 -7.48 -5.10 -4.34
C THR A 146 -6.34 -4.94 -3.34
N GLY A 147 -5.09 -5.18 -3.76
CA GLY A 147 -3.96 -5.26 -2.84
C GLY A 147 -4.08 -6.39 -1.82
N LYS A 148 -5.03 -7.35 -2.02
CA LYS A 148 -5.31 -8.41 -1.06
C LYS A 148 -4.03 -9.11 -0.60
N LEU A 149 -3.81 -9.10 0.72
CA LEU A 149 -2.71 -9.79 1.37
C LEU A 149 -3.25 -10.59 2.55
N TYR A 150 -3.07 -11.91 2.49
CA TYR A 150 -3.40 -12.80 3.60
C TYR A 150 -2.51 -14.04 3.50
N ILE A 151 -1.67 -14.28 4.49
CA ILE A 151 -0.70 -15.38 4.50
C ILE A 151 -0.85 -16.30 5.72
N GLY A 152 -2.02 -16.28 6.35
CA GLY A 152 -2.41 -17.18 7.44
C GLY A 152 -2.62 -16.49 8.78
N ASN A 153 -2.83 -17.30 9.85
CA ASN A 153 -3.30 -16.83 11.17
C ASN A 153 -2.18 -16.71 12.22
N LYS A 154 -0.90 -16.89 11.82
CA LYS A 154 0.23 -16.88 12.76
C LYS A 154 1.17 -15.73 12.43
N THR A 155 1.66 -15.05 13.46
CA THR A 155 2.80 -14.12 13.34
C THR A 155 4.01 -14.88 12.82
N LYS A 156 4.63 -14.36 11.75
CA LYS A 156 5.80 -14.98 11.12
C LYS A 156 6.57 -13.97 10.29
N GLU A 157 7.80 -14.32 9.92
CA GLU A 157 8.55 -13.59 8.91
C GLU A 157 7.86 -13.72 7.54
N PHE A 158 7.84 -12.64 6.75
CA PHE A 158 7.37 -12.70 5.37
C PHE A 158 8.26 -13.67 4.56
N PRO A 159 7.69 -14.47 3.66
CA PRO A 159 8.47 -15.31 2.75
C PRO A 159 9.45 -14.47 1.91
N LYS A 160 10.58 -15.08 1.52
CA LYS A 160 11.57 -14.40 0.68
C LYS A 160 10.93 -13.79 -0.58
N GLY A 161 11.16 -12.51 -0.79
CA GLY A 161 10.60 -11.76 -1.93
C GLY A 161 9.18 -11.25 -1.72
N ALA A 162 8.55 -11.54 -0.58
CA ALA A 162 7.30 -10.92 -0.16
C ALA A 162 7.57 -9.82 0.88
N PHE A 163 6.65 -8.85 0.95
CA PHE A 163 6.74 -7.70 1.85
C PHE A 163 5.32 -7.22 2.23
N PRO A 164 5.19 -6.40 3.27
CA PRO A 164 3.91 -5.77 3.63
C PRO A 164 3.29 -4.99 2.48
N GLY A 165 1.97 -4.87 2.44
CA GLY A 165 1.32 -3.90 1.57
C GLY A 165 1.48 -2.49 2.11
N GLY A 166 1.74 -1.51 1.24
CA GLY A 166 2.07 -0.14 1.66
C GLY A 166 0.99 0.56 2.46
N GLY A 167 -0.28 0.23 2.21
CA GLY A 167 -1.41 0.74 2.99
C GLY A 167 -1.65 0.03 4.33
N ASN A 168 -0.87 -1.02 4.64
CA ASN A 168 -0.88 -1.73 5.93
C ASN A 168 0.55 -2.13 6.32
N ALA A 169 1.38 -1.14 6.59
CA ALA A 169 2.77 -1.33 6.95
C ALA A 169 3.18 -0.42 8.10
N ALA A 170 3.92 -0.98 9.06
CA ALA A 170 4.48 -0.24 10.18
C ALA A 170 6.01 -0.35 10.18
N TYR A 171 6.65 0.74 10.56
CA TYR A 171 8.11 0.85 10.55
C TYR A 171 8.61 1.46 11.85
N ARG A 172 9.72 0.93 12.35
CA ARG A 172 10.53 1.68 13.31
C ARG A 172 11.13 2.88 12.59
N LYS A 173 10.84 4.11 13.05
CA LYS A 173 11.20 5.35 12.34
C LYS A 173 12.69 5.43 12.01
N SER A 174 13.56 4.90 12.87
CA SER A 174 15.01 4.85 12.62
C SER A 174 15.44 3.99 11.41
N VAL A 175 14.52 3.24 10.77
CA VAL A 175 14.86 2.55 9.52
C VAL A 175 15.12 3.53 8.38
N PHE A 176 14.45 4.67 8.38
CA PHE A 176 14.62 5.69 7.35
C PHE A 176 16.01 6.35 7.39
N ASP A 177 16.68 6.34 8.55
CA ASP A 177 18.09 6.77 8.65
C ASP A 177 19.03 5.81 7.92
N LYS A 178 18.64 4.52 7.80
CA LYS A 178 19.45 3.48 7.16
C LYS A 178 19.22 3.38 5.65
N VAL A 179 17.96 3.52 5.19
CA VAL A 179 17.57 3.22 3.82
C VAL A 179 17.09 4.44 3.04
N GLY A 180 16.98 5.60 3.70
CA GLY A 180 16.42 6.82 3.14
C GLY A 180 14.89 6.81 3.10
N LEU A 181 14.33 7.90 2.61
CA LEU A 181 12.90 8.11 2.47
C LEU A 181 12.34 7.45 1.19
N PHE A 182 11.02 7.54 1.00
CA PHE A 182 10.37 7.10 -0.25
C PHE A 182 10.86 7.90 -1.45
N ASN A 183 11.11 7.21 -2.56
CA ASN A 183 11.54 7.84 -3.80
C ASN A 183 10.38 8.65 -4.42
N VAL A 184 10.55 9.96 -4.57
CA VAL A 184 9.53 10.88 -5.07
C VAL A 184 9.24 10.76 -6.59
N ASP A 185 10.10 10.06 -7.34
CA ASP A 185 9.84 9.71 -8.74
C ASP A 185 8.86 8.53 -8.88
N LEU A 186 8.55 7.87 -7.77
CA LEU A 186 7.61 6.76 -7.65
C LEU A 186 6.42 7.19 -6.78
N GLY A 187 5.34 6.39 -6.83
CA GLY A 187 4.10 6.70 -6.13
C GLY A 187 3.08 7.41 -7.02
N ARG A 188 1.82 7.29 -6.64
CA ARG A 188 0.69 7.91 -7.36
C ARG A 188 0.79 9.43 -7.33
N LYS A 189 0.44 10.08 -8.47
CA LYS A 189 0.44 11.54 -8.59
C LYS A 189 -0.75 11.98 -9.44
N GLY A 190 -1.71 12.68 -8.84
CA GLY A 190 -2.96 13.06 -9.49
C GLY A 190 -3.68 11.85 -10.09
N THR A 191 -3.89 11.85 -11.40
CA THR A 191 -4.51 10.73 -12.14
C THR A 191 -3.53 9.62 -12.55
N SER A 192 -2.23 9.80 -12.29
CA SER A 192 -1.20 8.80 -12.60
C SER A 192 -1.25 7.64 -11.61
N LEU A 193 -1.23 6.41 -12.13
CA LEU A 193 -1.21 5.18 -11.34
C LEU A 193 0.21 4.61 -11.18
N ILE A 194 1.25 5.43 -11.38
CA ILE A 194 2.63 5.04 -11.07
C ILE A 194 2.72 4.71 -9.59
N GLY A 195 3.31 3.57 -9.25
CA GLY A 195 3.50 3.09 -7.89
C GLY A 195 4.93 2.58 -7.70
N ALA A 196 5.08 1.52 -6.93
CA ALA A 196 6.33 0.82 -6.60
C ALA A 196 7.29 1.59 -5.66
N GLU A 197 6.84 2.67 -5.02
CA GLU A 197 7.59 3.38 -3.99
C GLU A 197 7.84 2.50 -2.76
N GLU A 198 6.86 1.70 -2.36
CA GLU A 198 7.01 0.74 -1.26
C GLU A 198 7.98 -0.38 -1.64
N LYS A 199 7.84 -0.91 -2.86
CA LYS A 199 8.74 -1.96 -3.34
C LYS A 199 10.19 -1.48 -3.41
N ASP A 200 10.42 -0.22 -3.82
CA ASP A 200 11.74 0.40 -3.80
C ASP A 200 12.30 0.47 -2.38
N LEU A 201 11.49 0.90 -1.42
CA LEU A 201 11.86 0.96 -0.01
C LEU A 201 12.17 -0.44 0.54
N PHE A 202 11.31 -1.44 0.29
CA PHE A 202 11.53 -2.81 0.75
C PHE A 202 12.73 -3.48 0.07
N ASP A 203 13.03 -3.18 -1.20
CA ASP A 203 14.27 -3.65 -1.86
C ASP A 203 15.52 -3.07 -1.16
N LYS A 204 15.51 -1.79 -0.77
CA LYS A 204 16.60 -1.14 0.00
C LYS A 204 16.75 -1.77 1.38
N MET A 205 15.65 -2.01 2.08
CA MET A 205 15.64 -2.69 3.39
C MET A 205 16.20 -4.12 3.28
N THR A 206 15.76 -4.86 2.26
CA THR A 206 16.24 -6.23 1.99
C THR A 206 17.74 -6.26 1.71
N ALA A 207 18.26 -5.27 0.98
CA ALA A 207 19.71 -5.13 0.72
C ALA A 207 20.53 -4.90 2.01
N GLN A 208 19.90 -4.35 3.07
CA GLN A 208 20.48 -4.18 4.40
C GLN A 208 20.24 -5.40 5.33
N GLY A 209 19.69 -6.50 4.80
CA GLY A 209 19.37 -7.69 5.59
C GLY A 209 18.17 -7.53 6.54
N ILE A 210 17.37 -6.48 6.38
CA ILE A 210 16.20 -6.22 7.23
C ILE A 210 15.08 -7.19 6.84
N LYS A 211 14.51 -7.83 7.85
CA LYS A 211 13.39 -8.78 7.73
C LYS A 211 12.07 -8.09 8.01
N PHE A 212 11.02 -8.61 7.40
CA PHE A 212 9.64 -8.12 7.56
C PHE A 212 8.78 -9.17 8.26
N PHE A 213 7.88 -8.72 9.14
CA PHE A 213 7.02 -9.63 9.91
C PHE A 213 5.54 -9.41 9.57
N TYR A 214 4.83 -10.52 9.44
CA TYR A 214 3.40 -10.54 9.23
C TYR A 214 2.67 -10.69 10.56
N LEU A 215 1.71 -9.80 10.80
CA LEU A 215 0.91 -9.73 12.02
C LEU A 215 -0.57 -9.99 11.67
N PRO A 216 -1.10 -11.20 11.87
CA PRO A 216 -2.42 -11.58 11.39
C PRO A 216 -3.59 -10.81 12.00
N LYS A 217 -3.39 -10.18 13.17
CA LYS A 217 -4.40 -9.40 13.88
C LYS A 217 -4.46 -7.92 13.47
N ALA A 218 -3.44 -7.41 12.78
CA ALA A 218 -3.43 -6.04 12.26
C ALA A 218 -4.18 -5.99 10.92
N ILE A 219 -5.51 -6.09 10.95
CA ILE A 219 -6.34 -6.24 9.75
C ILE A 219 -6.75 -4.87 9.22
N LEU A 220 -6.48 -4.64 7.93
CA LEU A 220 -6.97 -3.51 7.17
C LEU A 220 -8.04 -3.98 6.17
N TYR A 221 -9.17 -3.29 6.13
CA TYR A 221 -10.27 -3.50 5.19
C TYR A 221 -10.19 -2.44 4.10
N HIS A 222 -9.72 -2.83 2.91
CA HIS A 222 -9.54 -1.94 1.76
C HIS A 222 -10.82 -1.84 0.96
N ILE A 223 -11.41 -0.65 0.85
CA ILE A 223 -12.64 -0.40 0.10
C ILE A 223 -12.34 -0.36 -1.39
N ILE A 224 -13.05 -1.18 -2.16
CA ILE A 224 -12.89 -1.29 -3.61
C ILE A 224 -14.12 -0.68 -4.29
N PRO A 225 -14.02 0.59 -4.74
CA PRO A 225 -15.13 1.26 -5.42
C PRO A 225 -15.37 0.68 -6.82
N ALA A 226 -16.58 0.81 -7.32
CA ALA A 226 -16.97 0.37 -8.67
C ALA A 226 -16.03 0.90 -9.77
N SER A 227 -15.51 2.11 -9.61
CA SER A 227 -14.57 2.74 -10.56
C SER A 227 -13.24 1.99 -10.70
N LYS A 228 -12.79 1.28 -9.66
CA LYS A 228 -11.59 0.42 -9.73
C LYS A 228 -11.86 -0.94 -10.40
N LEU A 229 -13.13 -1.33 -10.58
CA LEU A 229 -13.55 -2.63 -11.12
C LEU A 229 -13.82 -2.59 -12.63
N THR A 230 -13.49 -1.52 -13.32
CA THR A 230 -13.64 -1.38 -14.77
C THR A 230 -12.42 -1.93 -15.52
N GLU A 231 -12.64 -2.39 -16.75
CA GLU A 231 -11.56 -2.83 -17.63
C GLU A 231 -10.59 -1.68 -17.96
N GLU A 232 -11.13 -0.48 -18.16
CA GLU A 232 -10.31 0.71 -18.42
C GLU A 232 -9.36 1.01 -17.25
N HIS A 233 -9.86 0.97 -16.01
CA HIS A 233 -8.99 1.15 -14.84
C HIS A 233 -7.92 0.07 -14.75
N PHE A 234 -8.29 -1.20 -15.01
CA PHE A 234 -7.35 -2.31 -15.02
C PHE A 234 -6.26 -2.13 -16.07
N ASP A 235 -6.60 -1.68 -17.27
CA ASP A 235 -5.65 -1.46 -18.35
C ASP A 235 -4.67 -0.33 -18.02
N ARG A 236 -5.17 0.79 -17.49
CA ARG A 236 -4.34 1.91 -17.00
C ARG A 236 -3.41 1.47 -15.86
N LEU A 237 -3.94 0.69 -14.91
CA LEU A 237 -3.18 0.17 -13.77
C LEU A 237 -2.04 -0.74 -14.24
N THR A 238 -2.33 -1.69 -15.11
CA THR A 238 -1.35 -2.68 -15.57
C THR A 238 -0.26 -2.07 -16.45
N TYR A 239 -0.61 -1.09 -17.30
CA TYR A 239 0.38 -0.27 -18.00
C TYR A 239 1.28 0.51 -17.01
N SER A 240 0.67 1.13 -16.01
CA SER A 240 1.40 1.90 -15.00
C SER A 240 2.33 1.03 -14.15
N ILE A 241 1.98 -0.23 -13.88
CA ILE A 241 2.87 -1.21 -13.24
C ILE A 241 4.15 -1.40 -14.06
N GLY A 242 4.02 -1.57 -15.37
CA GLY A 242 5.19 -1.68 -16.27
C GLY A 242 6.06 -0.43 -16.24
N LYS A 243 5.45 0.74 -16.34
CA LYS A 243 6.15 2.03 -16.29
C LYS A 243 6.86 2.26 -14.95
N SER A 244 6.22 1.92 -13.85
CA SER A 244 6.79 2.00 -12.49
C SER A 244 8.03 1.11 -12.36
N GLU A 245 7.97 -0.13 -12.85
CA GLU A 245 9.10 -1.05 -12.84
C GLU A 245 10.25 -0.56 -13.72
N LYS A 246 9.97 0.10 -14.86
CA LYS A 246 11.00 0.75 -15.68
C LYS A 246 11.74 1.83 -14.90
N ILE A 247 11.00 2.77 -14.30
CA ILE A 247 11.56 3.87 -13.51
C ILE A 247 12.39 3.30 -12.36
N ARG A 248 11.80 2.41 -11.55
CA ARG A 248 12.44 1.81 -10.38
C ARG A 248 13.72 1.04 -10.74
N THR A 249 13.69 0.23 -11.79
CA THR A 249 14.85 -0.61 -12.12
C THR A 249 15.97 0.19 -12.78
N LEU A 250 15.64 1.21 -13.59
CA LEU A 250 16.63 2.11 -14.17
C LEU A 250 17.29 3.01 -13.11
N SER A 251 16.57 3.42 -12.07
CA SER A 251 17.17 4.19 -10.96
C SER A 251 18.22 3.37 -10.18
N ILE A 252 18.12 2.04 -10.20
CA ILE A 252 19.12 1.16 -9.59
C ILE A 252 20.30 0.92 -10.56
N SER A 253 20.03 0.39 -11.75
CA SER A 253 21.03 0.18 -12.81
C SER A 253 20.40 -0.31 -14.12
N LYS A 254 21.07 -0.09 -15.27
CA LYS A 254 20.70 -0.69 -16.57
C LYS A 254 20.67 -2.24 -16.48
N LYS A 255 21.60 -2.85 -15.76
CA LYS A 255 21.63 -4.32 -15.57
C LYS A 255 20.35 -4.81 -14.86
N LYS A 256 19.87 -4.10 -13.85
CA LYS A 256 18.62 -4.45 -13.14
C LYS A 256 17.41 -4.32 -14.08
N TYR A 257 17.39 -3.31 -14.93
CA TYR A 257 16.33 -3.14 -15.92
C TYR A 257 16.30 -4.28 -16.95
N TYR A 258 17.46 -4.66 -17.53
CA TYR A 258 17.51 -5.79 -18.46
C TYR A 258 17.15 -7.13 -17.81
N SER A 259 17.55 -7.35 -16.54
CA SER A 259 17.12 -8.51 -15.75
C SER A 259 15.59 -8.51 -15.57
N ARG A 260 14.97 -7.33 -15.37
CA ARG A 260 13.52 -7.22 -15.27
C ARG A 260 12.82 -7.51 -16.60
N LEU A 261 13.38 -7.07 -17.73
CA LEU A 261 12.89 -7.42 -19.08
C LEU A 261 12.93 -8.93 -19.30
N PHE A 262 14.05 -9.57 -18.98
CA PHE A 262 14.16 -11.03 -19.10
C PHE A 262 13.12 -11.75 -18.24
N SER A 263 12.93 -11.31 -16.99
CA SER A 263 11.88 -11.83 -16.12
C SER A 263 10.47 -11.68 -16.72
N GLU A 264 10.22 -10.64 -17.52
CA GLU A 264 8.93 -10.46 -18.20
C GLU A 264 8.70 -11.52 -19.27
N VAL A 265 9.73 -11.91 -20.02
CA VAL A 265 9.65 -13.00 -21.00
C VAL A 265 9.23 -14.32 -20.31
N VAL A 266 9.83 -14.65 -19.16
CA VAL A 266 9.46 -15.84 -18.39
C VAL A 266 8.00 -15.78 -17.93
N LYS A 267 7.56 -14.60 -17.47
CA LYS A 267 6.16 -14.39 -17.04
C LYS A 267 5.16 -14.51 -18.19
N TRP A 268 5.56 -14.16 -19.42
CA TRP A 268 4.75 -14.40 -20.61
C TRP A 268 4.49 -15.91 -20.80
N GLY A 269 5.51 -16.76 -20.70
CA GLY A 269 5.34 -18.22 -20.77
C GLY A 269 4.32 -18.73 -19.75
N GLY A 270 4.44 -18.32 -18.48
CA GLY A 270 3.47 -18.68 -17.44
C GLY A 270 2.05 -18.18 -17.74
N SER A 271 1.90 -16.97 -18.30
CA SER A 271 0.59 -16.41 -18.64
C SER A 271 -0.07 -17.14 -19.79
N ILE A 272 0.69 -17.60 -20.79
CA ILE A 272 0.20 -18.40 -21.92
C ILE A 272 -0.30 -19.76 -21.42
N ILE A 273 0.44 -20.44 -20.53
CA ILE A 273 0.02 -21.72 -19.93
C ILE A 273 -1.31 -21.55 -19.17
N LEU A 274 -1.44 -20.49 -18.39
CA LEU A 274 -2.67 -20.19 -17.65
C LEU A 274 -3.81 -19.82 -18.59
N TRP A 275 -3.56 -19.13 -19.68
CA TRP A 275 -4.55 -18.81 -20.71
C TRP A 275 -5.13 -20.07 -21.34
N ILE A 276 -4.26 -21.01 -21.73
CA ILE A 276 -4.66 -22.33 -22.25
C ILE A 276 -5.53 -23.08 -21.21
N ARG A 277 -5.12 -23.07 -19.93
CA ARG A 277 -5.91 -23.67 -18.85
C ARG A 277 -7.30 -23.04 -18.73
N PHE A 278 -7.42 -21.71 -18.77
CA PHE A 278 -8.72 -21.03 -18.72
C PHE A 278 -9.59 -21.34 -19.92
N PHE A 279 -9.00 -21.54 -21.10
CA PHE A 279 -9.74 -21.98 -22.28
C PHE A 279 -10.42 -23.35 -22.05
N PHE A 280 -9.69 -24.32 -21.51
CA PHE A 280 -10.23 -25.67 -21.22
C PHE A 280 -11.20 -25.70 -20.02
N THR A 281 -11.16 -24.72 -19.13
CA THR A 281 -12.10 -24.62 -17.99
C THR A 281 -13.34 -23.75 -18.30
N LEU A 282 -13.59 -23.44 -19.59
CA LEU A 282 -14.71 -22.64 -20.07
C LEU A 282 -14.78 -21.21 -19.48
N ASP A 283 -13.63 -20.64 -19.16
CA ASP A 283 -13.51 -19.29 -18.58
C ASP A 283 -12.55 -18.40 -19.41
N PRO A 284 -12.76 -18.30 -20.74
CA PRO A 284 -11.82 -17.63 -21.64
C PRO A 284 -11.65 -16.15 -21.35
N SER A 285 -12.67 -15.49 -20.76
CA SER A 285 -12.60 -14.07 -20.39
C SER A 285 -11.47 -13.80 -19.38
N LYS A 286 -11.30 -14.65 -18.38
CA LYS A 286 -10.22 -14.57 -17.38
C LYS A 286 -8.84 -14.79 -18.01
N GLY A 287 -8.76 -15.75 -18.92
CA GLY A 287 -7.53 -16.02 -19.67
C GLY A 287 -7.11 -14.85 -20.56
N ASN A 288 -8.04 -14.32 -21.37
CA ASN A 288 -7.79 -13.16 -22.23
C ASN A 288 -7.33 -11.94 -21.42
N LYS A 289 -7.96 -11.71 -20.26
CA LYS A 289 -7.57 -10.58 -19.39
C LYS A 289 -6.16 -10.76 -18.80
N LEU A 290 -5.74 -12.00 -18.56
CA LEU A 290 -4.37 -12.29 -18.12
C LEU A 290 -3.31 -12.02 -19.20
N ILE A 291 -3.61 -12.35 -20.46
CA ILE A 291 -2.75 -12.02 -21.61
C ILE A 291 -2.69 -10.49 -21.80
N TRP A 292 -3.83 -9.83 -21.72
CA TRP A 292 -3.92 -8.36 -21.83
C TRP A 292 -3.14 -7.66 -20.70
N PHE A 293 -3.20 -8.19 -19.50
CA PHE A 293 -2.35 -7.75 -18.39
C PHE A 293 -0.87 -7.81 -18.74
N ARG A 294 -0.39 -8.95 -19.28
CA ARG A 294 1.02 -9.07 -19.70
C ARG A 294 1.40 -8.07 -20.77
N TYR A 295 0.54 -7.92 -21.77
CA TYR A 295 0.74 -6.96 -22.85
C TYR A 295 0.91 -5.52 -22.30
N ASN A 296 0.00 -5.06 -21.46
CA ASN A 296 0.04 -3.73 -20.87
C ASN A 296 1.30 -3.50 -20.00
N VAL A 297 1.66 -4.48 -19.16
CA VAL A 297 2.90 -4.40 -18.36
C VAL A 297 4.13 -4.32 -19.26
N THR A 298 4.19 -5.12 -20.30
CA THR A 298 5.31 -5.10 -21.26
C THR A 298 5.40 -3.76 -21.98
N LYS A 299 4.27 -3.24 -22.45
CA LYS A 299 4.18 -1.93 -23.10
C LYS A 299 4.69 -0.82 -22.18
N GLY A 300 4.22 -0.78 -20.92
CA GLY A 300 4.69 0.20 -19.94
C GLY A 300 6.17 0.04 -19.59
N LEU A 301 6.67 -1.20 -19.49
CA LEU A 301 8.07 -1.50 -19.20
C LEU A 301 9.02 -1.06 -20.34
N LEU A 302 8.58 -1.19 -21.60
CA LEU A 302 9.31 -0.71 -22.77
C LEU A 302 9.17 0.81 -22.93
N GLY A 303 8.07 1.41 -22.48
CA GLY A 303 7.76 2.83 -22.62
C GLY A 303 7.10 3.17 -23.96
N LEU A 304 6.29 2.24 -24.47
CA LEU A 304 5.53 2.35 -25.72
C LEU A 304 4.14 2.93 -25.49
#